data_a6f01d84bbbcb5225a217037e89dd66e
#
_entry.id   a6f01d84bbbcb5225a217037e89dd66e
#
_cell.length_a   1.000
_cell.length_b   1.000
_cell.length_c   1.000
_cell.angle_alpha   90.00
_cell.angle_beta   90.00
_cell.angle_gamma   90.00
#
_symmetry.space_group_name_H-M   'P 1'
#
loop_
_entity.id
_entity.type
_entity.pdbx_description
1 polymer ?
#
loop_
_entity_poly.entity_id
_entity_poly.type
_entity_poly.pdbx_seq_one_letter_code
_entity_poly.pdbx_strand_id
1 'polypeptide(L)'
;TLFRMASGQNDQRMQAVALSTRLDYYYYQANNEDSIIFYTNKVKQFAKEIQQSKYYYFAWANRLILYYLKTGRSNIALYEAEKVLKEAQAEDNKTGLMYCYNIMSQIYTIKNFDVMASEWRVKEIELTEKYKLENYNISNTYAQLANYYITHHQPEPALEALEKAVKTANS
;
A
#
# COMPACT_ATOMS: atom_id res chain seq x y z
N THR A 1 20.97 -17.53 -10.29
CA THR A 1 20.24 -16.78 -9.21
C THR A 1 18.97 -17.51 -8.83
N LEU A 2 18.43 -17.26 -7.62
CA LEU A 2 17.19 -17.86 -7.12
C LEU A 2 16.03 -17.74 -8.13
N PHE A 3 15.85 -16.56 -8.74
CA PHE A 3 14.83 -16.34 -9.76
C PHE A 3 14.98 -17.25 -10.99
N ARG A 4 16.22 -17.42 -11.50
CA ARG A 4 16.47 -18.33 -12.65
C ARG A 4 16.18 -19.78 -12.32
N MET A 5 16.53 -20.23 -11.09
CA MET A 5 16.22 -21.59 -10.63
C MET A 5 14.70 -21.78 -10.53
N ALA A 6 13.99 -20.86 -9.90
CA ALA A 6 12.53 -20.88 -9.77
C ALA A 6 11.82 -20.82 -11.14
N SER A 7 12.34 -20.03 -12.10
CA SER A 7 11.79 -19.99 -13.47
C SER A 7 11.97 -21.31 -14.19
N GLY A 8 13.14 -21.96 -14.03
CA GLY A 8 13.40 -23.27 -14.61
C GLY A 8 12.50 -24.39 -14.05
N GLN A 9 12.02 -24.23 -12.82
CA GLN A 9 11.09 -25.15 -12.15
C GLN A 9 9.63 -24.72 -12.27
N ASN A 10 9.35 -23.58 -12.92
CA ASN A 10 8.04 -22.95 -13.00
C ASN A 10 7.40 -22.69 -11.61
N ASP A 11 8.21 -22.36 -10.60
CA ASP A 11 7.79 -22.08 -9.24
C ASP A 11 7.50 -20.57 -9.06
N GLN A 12 6.24 -20.21 -9.24
CA GLN A 12 5.78 -18.83 -9.14
C GLN A 12 6.02 -18.21 -7.74
N ARG A 13 5.88 -19.02 -6.68
CA ARG A 13 6.11 -18.53 -5.32
C ARG A 13 7.57 -18.14 -5.09
N MET A 14 8.49 -18.99 -5.53
CA MET A 14 9.93 -18.73 -5.43
C MET A 14 10.37 -17.57 -6.33
N GLN A 15 9.73 -17.38 -7.48
CA GLN A 15 9.96 -16.22 -8.34
C GLN A 15 9.53 -14.91 -7.65
N ALA A 16 8.36 -14.90 -7.00
CA ALA A 16 7.89 -13.76 -6.22
C ALA A 16 8.85 -13.43 -5.08
N VAL A 17 9.30 -14.43 -4.32
CA VAL A 17 10.27 -14.27 -3.23
C VAL A 17 11.59 -13.69 -3.77
N ALA A 18 12.11 -14.19 -4.89
CA ALA A 18 13.35 -13.72 -5.46
C ALA A 18 13.28 -12.25 -5.92
N LEU A 19 12.16 -11.83 -6.52
CA LEU A 19 11.94 -10.43 -6.92
C LEU A 19 11.80 -9.52 -5.70
N SER A 20 11.04 -9.94 -4.71
CA SER A 20 10.85 -9.18 -3.47
C SER A 20 12.18 -9.01 -2.71
N THR A 21 12.97 -10.07 -2.58
CA THR A 21 14.29 -10.02 -1.93
C THR A 21 15.24 -9.03 -2.65
N ARG A 22 15.20 -8.96 -3.98
CA ARG A 22 15.99 -7.99 -4.74
C ARG A 22 15.52 -6.57 -4.49
N LEU A 23 14.20 -6.34 -4.53
CA LEU A 23 13.60 -5.05 -4.26
C LEU A 23 13.93 -4.59 -2.83
N ASP A 24 13.83 -5.48 -1.84
CA ASP A 24 14.17 -5.22 -0.44
C ASP A 24 15.64 -4.83 -0.26
N TYR A 25 16.56 -5.52 -0.94
CA TYR A 25 17.97 -5.14 -0.91
C TYR A 25 18.21 -3.71 -1.39
N TYR A 26 17.61 -3.31 -2.52
CA TYR A 26 17.78 -1.97 -3.05
C TYR A 26 17.07 -0.90 -2.21
N TYR A 27 15.97 -1.25 -1.57
CA TYR A 27 15.24 -0.35 -0.68
C TYR A 27 15.94 -0.15 0.67
N TYR A 28 16.37 -1.23 1.34
CA TYR A 28 16.89 -1.18 2.69
C TYR A 28 18.41 -0.98 2.77
N GLN A 29 19.17 -1.57 1.85
CA GLN A 29 20.64 -1.62 1.93
C GLN A 29 21.30 -0.65 0.96
N ALA A 30 21.00 -0.76 -0.32
CA ALA A 30 21.66 0.04 -1.34
C ALA A 30 21.06 1.44 -1.51
N ASN A 31 19.80 1.65 -1.08
CA ASN A 31 19.05 2.91 -1.19
C ASN A 31 19.12 3.49 -2.63
N ASN A 32 18.97 2.62 -3.64
CA ASN A 32 19.14 2.95 -5.05
C ASN A 32 17.79 3.07 -5.76
N GLU A 33 17.43 4.30 -6.11
CA GLU A 33 16.14 4.64 -6.69
C GLU A 33 15.85 3.93 -8.02
N ASP A 34 16.81 3.99 -8.96
CA ASP A 34 16.63 3.39 -10.28
C ASP A 34 16.37 1.89 -10.17
N SER A 35 17.08 1.23 -9.26
CA SER A 35 16.89 -0.19 -8.99
C SER A 35 15.54 -0.47 -8.31
N ILE A 36 15.09 0.40 -7.39
CA ILE A 36 13.76 0.27 -6.77
C ILE A 36 12.67 0.38 -7.84
N ILE A 37 12.74 1.39 -8.70
CA ILE A 37 11.81 1.57 -9.83
C ILE A 37 11.85 0.34 -10.75
N PHE A 38 13.05 -0.09 -11.15
CA PHE A 38 13.23 -1.24 -12.05
C PHE A 38 12.60 -2.51 -11.48
N TYR A 39 12.90 -2.85 -10.22
CA TYR A 39 12.37 -4.07 -9.61
C TYR A 39 10.88 -3.97 -9.29
N THR A 40 10.35 -2.80 -8.94
CA THR A 40 8.91 -2.58 -8.80
C THR A 40 8.19 -2.88 -10.13
N ASN A 41 8.73 -2.41 -11.27
CA ASN A 41 8.18 -2.70 -12.59
C ASN A 41 8.31 -4.20 -12.95
N LYS A 42 9.39 -4.87 -12.55
CA LYS A 42 9.51 -6.33 -12.71
C LYS A 42 8.47 -7.09 -11.91
N VAL A 43 8.17 -6.64 -10.68
CA VAL A 43 7.07 -7.21 -9.88
C VAL A 43 5.73 -6.94 -10.54
N LYS A 44 5.49 -5.75 -11.12
CA LYS A 44 4.26 -5.43 -11.87
C LYS A 44 4.04 -6.40 -13.04
N GLN A 45 5.09 -6.61 -13.84
CA GLN A 45 5.04 -7.54 -14.96
C GLN A 45 4.75 -8.97 -14.50
N PHE A 46 5.49 -9.46 -13.52
CA PHE A 46 5.31 -10.79 -12.96
C PHE A 46 3.90 -10.99 -12.36
N ALA A 47 3.42 -10.01 -11.59
CA ALA A 47 2.08 -10.06 -10.99
C ALA A 47 0.97 -10.14 -12.06
N LYS A 48 1.17 -9.48 -13.21
CA LYS A 48 0.26 -9.56 -14.37
C LYS A 48 0.29 -10.95 -15.00
N GLU A 49 1.48 -11.52 -15.20
CA GLU A 49 1.65 -12.86 -15.79
C GLU A 49 0.96 -13.96 -14.96
N ILE A 50 1.05 -13.87 -13.62
CA ILE A 50 0.43 -14.84 -12.70
C ILE A 50 -0.98 -14.45 -12.27
N GLN A 51 -1.54 -13.34 -12.76
CA GLN A 51 -2.86 -12.80 -12.41
C GLN A 51 -3.05 -12.54 -10.89
N GLN A 52 -1.99 -12.09 -10.22
CA GLN A 52 -1.95 -11.82 -8.79
C GLN A 52 -1.51 -10.37 -8.51
N SER A 53 -2.38 -9.42 -8.81
CA SER A 53 -2.08 -7.97 -8.73
C SER A 53 -1.62 -7.52 -7.34
N LYS A 54 -1.98 -8.23 -6.25
CA LYS A 54 -1.58 -7.91 -4.89
C LYS A 54 -0.07 -7.80 -4.70
N TYR A 55 0.73 -8.58 -5.40
CA TYR A 55 2.19 -8.52 -5.31
C TYR A 55 2.74 -7.19 -5.81
N TYR A 56 2.18 -6.68 -6.91
CA TYR A 56 2.56 -5.37 -7.44
C TYR A 56 2.17 -4.24 -6.48
N TYR A 57 0.91 -4.19 -6.05
CA TYR A 57 0.45 -3.10 -5.19
C TYR A 57 1.17 -3.08 -3.84
N PHE A 58 1.47 -4.26 -3.28
CA PHE A 58 2.29 -4.36 -2.07
C PHE A 58 3.70 -3.80 -2.29
N ALA A 59 4.38 -4.22 -3.36
CA ALA A 59 5.74 -3.76 -3.67
C ALA A 59 5.77 -2.26 -3.97
N TRP A 60 4.85 -1.78 -4.78
CA TRP A 60 4.71 -0.37 -5.12
C TRP A 60 4.47 0.49 -3.86
N ALA A 61 3.49 0.16 -3.04
CA ALA A 61 3.15 0.92 -1.84
C ALA A 61 4.27 0.92 -0.81
N ASN A 62 4.78 -0.28 -0.46
CA ASN A 62 5.69 -0.47 0.66
C ASN A 62 7.18 -0.33 0.29
N ARG A 63 7.53 -0.12 -0.97
CA ARG A 63 8.93 0.12 -1.38
C ARG A 63 9.06 1.42 -2.17
N LEU A 64 8.41 1.52 -3.33
CA LEU A 64 8.58 2.71 -4.18
C LEU A 64 7.99 3.97 -3.54
N ILE A 65 6.74 3.92 -3.11
CA ILE A 65 6.09 5.11 -2.51
C ILE A 65 6.73 5.46 -1.16
N LEU A 66 6.97 4.48 -0.29
CA LEU A 66 7.65 4.76 0.98
C LEU A 66 9.08 5.27 0.77
N TYR A 67 9.76 4.87 -0.30
CA TYR A 67 11.06 5.45 -0.65
C TYR A 67 10.95 6.96 -0.94
N TYR A 68 9.97 7.37 -1.75
CA TYR A 68 9.74 8.79 -2.00
C TYR A 68 9.36 9.56 -0.73
N LEU A 69 8.50 8.98 0.11
CA LEU A 69 8.09 9.62 1.37
C LEU A 69 9.27 9.78 2.35
N LYS A 70 10.06 8.73 2.58
CA LYS A 70 11.23 8.80 3.49
C LYS A 70 12.34 9.73 3.00
N THR A 71 12.38 10.00 1.68
CA THR A 71 13.34 10.94 1.08
C THR A 71 12.77 12.36 0.92
N GLY A 72 11.60 12.66 1.53
CA GLY A 72 10.98 13.99 1.52
C GLY A 72 10.30 14.37 0.20
N ARG A 73 10.13 13.43 -0.72
CA ARG A 73 9.58 13.69 -2.07
C ARG A 73 8.08 13.37 -2.15
N SER A 74 7.30 13.93 -1.23
CA SER A 74 5.85 13.69 -1.14
C SER A 74 5.07 14.08 -2.39
N ASN A 75 5.54 15.06 -3.16
CA ASN A 75 4.88 15.45 -4.43
C ASN A 75 5.10 14.40 -5.53
N ILE A 76 6.27 13.75 -5.58
CA ILE A 76 6.51 12.63 -6.51
C ILE A 76 5.67 11.43 -6.09
N ALA A 77 5.61 11.13 -4.80
CA ALA A 77 4.74 10.08 -4.25
C ALA A 77 3.27 10.32 -4.62
N LEU A 78 2.78 11.56 -4.51
CA LEU A 78 1.41 11.93 -4.87
C LEU A 78 1.14 11.71 -6.36
N TYR A 79 2.01 12.21 -7.22
CA TYR A 79 1.89 12.03 -8.68
C TYR A 79 1.80 10.55 -9.09
N GLU A 80 2.72 9.73 -8.54
CA GLU A 80 2.70 8.28 -8.80
C GLU A 80 1.45 7.61 -8.23
N ALA A 81 0.98 8.02 -7.04
CA ALA A 81 -0.22 7.49 -6.43
C ALA A 81 -1.48 7.82 -7.25
N GLU A 82 -1.61 9.04 -7.75
CA GLU A 82 -2.72 9.44 -8.62
C GLU A 82 -2.73 8.67 -9.95
N LYS A 83 -1.56 8.42 -10.53
CA LYS A 83 -1.42 7.61 -11.74
C LYS A 83 -1.88 6.18 -11.51
N VAL A 84 -1.37 5.52 -10.47
CA VAL A 84 -1.73 4.13 -10.14
C VAL A 84 -3.19 4.03 -9.71
N LEU A 85 -3.75 5.04 -9.03
CA LEU A 85 -5.17 5.11 -8.70
C LEU A 85 -6.05 5.09 -9.95
N LYS A 86 -5.70 5.88 -10.97
CA LYS A 86 -6.43 5.90 -12.26
C LYS A 86 -6.35 4.54 -12.97
N GLU A 87 -5.18 3.89 -12.96
CA GLU A 87 -5.01 2.54 -13.51
C GLU A 87 -5.93 1.54 -12.77
N ALA A 88 -5.90 1.54 -11.43
CA ALA A 88 -6.72 0.64 -10.61
C ALA A 88 -8.24 0.89 -10.79
N GLN A 89 -8.64 2.15 -10.99
CA GLN A 89 -10.03 2.51 -11.31
C GLN A 89 -10.46 1.97 -12.68
N ALA A 90 -9.63 2.14 -13.70
CA ALA A 90 -9.90 1.68 -15.05
C ALA A 90 -10.00 0.15 -15.15
N GLU A 91 -9.23 -0.56 -14.33
CA GLU A 91 -9.24 -2.03 -14.24
C GLU A 91 -10.27 -2.58 -13.24
N ASP A 92 -11.02 -1.73 -12.55
CA ASP A 92 -11.91 -2.08 -11.43
C ASP A 92 -11.23 -2.96 -10.36
N ASN A 93 -9.94 -2.75 -10.15
CA ASN A 93 -9.10 -3.55 -9.27
C ASN A 93 -9.27 -3.12 -7.80
N LYS A 94 -10.12 -3.81 -7.06
CA LYS A 94 -10.45 -3.45 -5.67
C LYS A 94 -9.24 -3.50 -4.73
N THR A 95 -8.37 -4.49 -4.89
CA THR A 95 -7.11 -4.57 -4.13
C THR A 95 -6.21 -3.38 -4.43
N GLY A 96 -6.08 -3.02 -5.71
CA GLY A 96 -5.33 -1.83 -6.12
C GLY A 96 -5.89 -0.55 -5.54
N LEU A 97 -7.21 -0.36 -5.60
CA LEU A 97 -7.88 0.80 -5.00
C LEU A 97 -7.64 0.90 -3.50
N MET A 98 -7.71 -0.21 -2.77
CA MET A 98 -7.43 -0.26 -1.33
C MET A 98 -6.00 0.24 -1.02
N TYR A 99 -4.99 -0.27 -1.72
CA TYR A 99 -3.61 0.19 -1.54
C TYR A 99 -3.45 1.67 -1.91
N CYS A 100 -4.08 2.13 -3.00
CA CYS A 100 -4.04 3.54 -3.39
C CYS A 100 -4.67 4.45 -2.31
N TYR A 101 -5.83 4.08 -1.75
CA TYR A 101 -6.49 4.87 -0.71
C TYR A 101 -5.62 4.94 0.56
N ASN A 102 -5.00 3.83 0.96
CA ASN A 102 -4.05 3.81 2.06
C ASN A 102 -2.87 4.77 1.82
N ILE A 103 -2.24 4.70 0.65
CA ILE A 103 -1.12 5.57 0.27
C ILE A 103 -1.54 7.05 0.20
N MET A 104 -2.69 7.37 -0.38
CA MET A 104 -3.21 8.73 -0.42
C MET A 104 -3.39 9.29 1.00
N SER A 105 -3.93 8.50 1.92
CA SER A 105 -4.07 8.92 3.32
C SER A 105 -2.74 9.23 3.99
N GLN A 106 -1.72 8.41 3.74
CA GLN A 106 -0.36 8.63 4.27
C GLN A 106 0.29 9.89 3.70
N ILE A 107 0.18 10.10 2.38
CA ILE A 107 0.72 11.29 1.72
C ILE A 107 0.08 12.57 2.29
N TYR A 108 -1.25 12.60 2.42
CA TYR A 108 -1.95 13.76 2.95
C TYR A 108 -1.66 13.97 4.45
N THR A 109 -1.44 12.92 5.24
CA THR A 109 -0.96 13.04 6.61
C THR A 109 0.41 13.73 6.66
N ILE A 110 1.38 13.32 5.83
CA ILE A 110 2.72 13.92 5.77
C ILE A 110 2.64 15.39 5.32
N LYS A 111 1.67 15.73 4.48
CA LYS A 111 1.43 17.09 4.01
C LYS A 111 0.62 17.95 4.99
N ASN A 112 0.24 17.41 6.16
CA ASN A 112 -0.61 18.05 7.19
C ASN A 112 -2.01 18.44 6.67
N PHE A 113 -2.58 17.67 5.76
CA PHE A 113 -3.96 17.84 5.30
C PHE A 113 -4.86 16.77 5.96
N ASP A 114 -5.11 16.92 7.26
CA ASP A 114 -5.73 15.90 8.12
C ASP A 114 -7.15 15.52 7.67
N VAL A 115 -7.95 16.47 7.22
CA VAL A 115 -9.30 16.21 6.69
C VAL A 115 -9.22 15.30 5.47
N MET A 116 -8.38 15.64 4.49
CA MET A 116 -8.21 14.81 3.29
C MET A 116 -7.65 13.44 3.63
N ALA A 117 -6.71 13.36 4.56
CA ALA A 117 -6.17 12.09 5.02
C ALA A 117 -7.26 11.20 5.64
N SER A 118 -8.17 11.78 6.46
CA SER A 118 -9.27 11.04 7.06
C SER A 118 -10.29 10.55 6.04
N GLU A 119 -10.63 11.36 5.03
CA GLU A 119 -11.52 10.96 3.92
C GLU A 119 -10.97 9.74 3.14
N TRP A 120 -9.66 9.71 2.87
CA TRP A 120 -9.05 8.56 2.21
C TRP A 120 -9.03 7.31 3.09
N ARG A 121 -8.87 7.45 4.42
CA ARG A 121 -8.99 6.33 5.37
C ARG A 121 -10.41 5.76 5.38
N VAL A 122 -11.42 6.61 5.39
CA VAL A 122 -12.83 6.17 5.30
C VAL A 122 -13.07 5.38 4.02
N LYS A 123 -12.61 5.89 2.85
CA LYS A 123 -12.72 5.16 1.57
C LYS A 123 -12.01 3.80 1.59
N GLU A 124 -10.83 3.71 2.21
CA GLU A 124 -10.10 2.44 2.38
C GLU A 124 -10.90 1.44 3.22
N ILE A 125 -11.44 1.89 4.35
CA ILE A 125 -12.24 1.08 5.26
C ILE A 125 -13.52 0.57 4.58
N GLU A 126 -14.31 1.47 4.00
CA GLU A 126 -15.55 1.12 3.29
C GLU A 126 -15.31 0.11 2.17
N LEU A 127 -14.25 0.30 1.39
CA LEU A 127 -13.89 -0.63 0.31
C LEU A 127 -13.49 -2.00 0.87
N THR A 128 -12.68 -2.01 1.92
CA THR A 128 -12.19 -3.23 2.59
C THR A 128 -13.35 -4.03 3.16
N GLU A 129 -14.27 -3.37 3.90
CA GLU A 129 -15.44 -4.02 4.49
C GLU A 129 -16.42 -4.54 3.40
N LYS A 130 -16.73 -3.70 2.41
CA LYS A 130 -17.68 -4.02 1.34
C LYS A 130 -17.28 -5.24 0.53
N TYR A 131 -16.01 -5.35 0.19
CA TYR A 131 -15.48 -6.43 -0.66
C TYR A 131 -14.74 -7.52 0.12
N LYS A 132 -14.70 -7.42 1.46
CA LYS A 132 -13.99 -8.35 2.36
C LYS A 132 -12.54 -8.56 1.92
N LEU A 133 -11.84 -7.47 1.62
CA LEU A 133 -10.48 -7.51 1.13
C LEU A 133 -9.51 -7.89 2.25
N GLU A 134 -8.47 -8.63 1.89
CA GLU A 134 -7.34 -8.90 2.78
C GLU A 134 -6.51 -7.60 2.94
N ASN A 135 -6.66 -6.94 4.09
CA ASN A 135 -5.98 -5.69 4.41
C ASN A 135 -5.23 -5.82 5.74
N TYR A 136 -3.94 -6.13 5.67
CA TYR A 136 -3.07 -6.30 6.85
C TYR A 136 -2.86 -5.00 7.65
N ASN A 137 -3.23 -3.86 7.08
CA ASN A 137 -3.03 -2.55 7.71
C ASN A 137 -4.32 -1.95 8.29
N ILE A 138 -5.45 -2.65 8.19
CA ILE A 138 -6.76 -2.12 8.52
C ILE A 138 -6.87 -1.65 9.98
N SER A 139 -6.26 -2.39 10.92
CA SER A 139 -6.23 -1.99 12.34
C SER A 139 -5.55 -0.63 12.53
N ASN A 140 -4.41 -0.41 11.86
CA ASN A 140 -3.70 0.87 11.90
C ASN A 140 -4.52 1.98 11.24
N THR A 141 -5.23 1.70 10.14
CA THR A 141 -6.11 2.68 9.48
C THR A 141 -7.22 3.15 10.41
N TYR A 142 -7.87 2.23 11.14
CA TYR A 142 -8.86 2.58 12.17
C TYR A 142 -8.24 3.39 13.32
N ALA A 143 -7.06 3.00 13.82
CA ALA A 143 -6.38 3.73 14.88
C ALA A 143 -6.03 5.18 14.48
N GLN A 144 -5.57 5.37 13.25
CA GLN A 144 -5.30 6.72 12.72
C GLN A 144 -6.58 7.55 12.52
N LEU A 145 -7.68 6.92 12.12
CA LEU A 145 -8.98 7.57 12.01
C LEU A 145 -9.51 7.97 13.39
N ALA A 146 -9.35 7.10 14.39
CA ALA A 146 -9.70 7.42 15.77
C ALA A 146 -8.91 8.63 16.30
N ASN A 147 -7.61 8.68 16.04
CA ASN A 147 -6.79 9.83 16.43
C ASN A 147 -7.26 11.13 15.76
N TYR A 148 -7.66 11.07 14.50
CA TYR A 148 -8.27 12.22 13.83
C TYR A 148 -9.54 12.69 14.56
N TYR A 149 -10.45 11.79 14.92
CA TYR A 149 -11.68 12.14 15.65
C TYR A 149 -11.39 12.69 17.05
N ILE A 150 -10.39 12.15 17.77
CA ILE A 150 -9.96 12.68 19.08
C ILE A 150 -9.50 14.13 18.94
N THR A 151 -8.64 14.42 17.98
CA THR A 151 -8.08 15.77 17.75
C THR A 151 -9.16 16.78 17.32
N HIS A 152 -10.26 16.28 16.74
CA HIS A 152 -11.40 17.11 16.32
C HIS A 152 -12.58 17.08 17.32
N HIS A 153 -12.34 16.63 18.55
CA HIS A 153 -13.33 16.60 19.63
C HIS A 153 -14.61 15.82 19.32
N GLN A 154 -14.45 14.68 18.63
CA GLN A 154 -15.55 13.78 18.25
C GLN A 154 -15.41 12.44 19.00
N PRO A 155 -15.81 12.33 20.27
CA PRO A 155 -15.51 11.19 21.11
C PRO A 155 -16.24 9.90 20.70
N GLU A 156 -17.52 9.99 20.26
CA GLU A 156 -18.27 8.80 19.84
C GLU A 156 -17.68 8.11 18.61
N PRO A 157 -17.42 8.81 17.48
CA PRO A 157 -16.73 8.20 16.34
C PRO A 157 -15.32 7.71 16.67
N ALA A 158 -14.61 8.40 17.60
CA ALA A 158 -13.29 7.97 18.04
C ALA A 158 -13.34 6.62 18.76
N LEU A 159 -14.29 6.44 19.67
CA LEU A 159 -14.47 5.19 20.41
C LEU A 159 -14.81 4.03 19.46
N GLU A 160 -15.75 4.23 18.56
CA GLU A 160 -16.11 3.21 17.55
C GLU A 160 -14.91 2.79 16.71
N ALA A 161 -14.12 3.75 16.24
CA ALA A 161 -12.92 3.46 15.46
C ALA A 161 -11.85 2.71 16.27
N LEU A 162 -11.67 3.04 17.56
CA LEU A 162 -10.76 2.31 18.46
C LEU A 162 -11.20 0.87 18.70
N GLU A 163 -12.49 0.63 18.94
CA GLU A 163 -13.03 -0.72 19.11
C GLU A 163 -12.80 -1.57 17.85
N LYS A 164 -13.03 -1.00 16.66
CA LYS A 164 -12.74 -1.67 15.39
C LYS A 164 -11.25 -1.92 15.19
N ALA A 165 -10.38 -0.98 15.58
CA ALA A 165 -8.93 -1.18 15.52
C ALA A 165 -8.48 -2.38 16.37
N VAL A 166 -8.97 -2.48 17.62
CA VAL A 166 -8.65 -3.59 18.51
C VAL A 166 -9.18 -4.93 17.97
N LYS A 167 -10.43 -4.93 17.48
CA LYS A 167 -11.06 -6.14 16.93
C LYS A 167 -10.28 -6.67 15.72
N THR A 168 -9.87 -5.79 14.81
CA THR A 168 -9.13 -6.18 13.60
C THR A 168 -7.67 -6.53 13.85
N ALA A 169 -7.06 -6.04 14.94
CA ALA A 169 -5.71 -6.43 15.35
C ALA A 169 -5.64 -7.88 15.90
N ASN A 170 -6.77 -8.42 16.38
CA ASN A 170 -6.87 -9.74 17.00
C ASN A 170 -7.46 -10.81 16.06
N SER A 171 -7.75 -10.46 14.81
CA SER A 171 -8.32 -11.35 13.79
C SER A 171 -7.24 -11.82 12.82
#